data_eda738f6f01e8547557721b99042c424
#
_entry.id   eda738f6f01e8547557721b99042c424
#
_cell.length_a   1.000
_cell.length_b   1.000
_cell.length_c   1.000
_cell.angle_alpha   90.00
_cell.angle_beta   90.00
_cell.angle_gamma   90.00
#
_symmetry.space_group_name_H-M   'P 1'
#
loop_
_entity.id
_entity.type
_entity.pdbx_description
1 polymer ?
#
loop_
_entity_poly.entity_id
_entity_poly.type
_entity_poly.pdbx_seq_one_letter_code
_entity_poly.pdbx_strand_id
1 'polypeptide(L)'
;MTGHSAGADRIVVLQTDLLGPLTVPASADRAAELAELSRRAAVYATRARGDGTRRAYRSAWRQYEVWCASLGRAPLGADADIIAMYVVRLADAGLAVSSIRVALAAIKTAHLLAGQALDLRHPSLAMVLEGVTRSKGVRPRRKAAPAVPGLLRLMLAKRPSPARPLGARDRAMLLIGFGAALRRSELVGLALGDVELVPDKGLLLTVARSKTDQHGQGQRVAVWANPPDPGFCPAAALDAWLGFRREAPDLDWTASSTVRAERPLFCAVTKTGRVTGQPLSDKAVARLVKQAAADAGLEAERFSGHSLRRGLLTAGGENQAQLADLMRQSRHRSAQSVLGYIEPADLWRNNVTEGVFRKE
;
A
#
# COMPACT_ATOMS: atom_id res chain seq x y z
N MET A 1 46.42 -15.46 41.32
CA MET A 1 45.01 -15.11 41.54
C MET A 1 44.71 -13.90 40.69
N THR A 2 44.25 -14.10 39.49
CA THR A 2 43.87 -13.04 38.54
C THR A 2 42.36 -13.08 38.39
N GLY A 3 41.69 -12.10 39.02
CA GLY A 3 40.26 -11.95 38.95
C GLY A 3 39.80 -11.53 37.54
N HIS A 4 39.03 -12.37 36.90
CA HIS A 4 38.25 -11.99 35.74
C HIS A 4 37.04 -11.18 36.21
N SER A 5 37.12 -9.86 36.02
CA SER A 5 35.98 -8.96 36.13
C SER A 5 35.05 -9.27 34.94
N ALA A 6 33.92 -9.89 35.21
CA ALA A 6 32.82 -9.99 34.21
C ALA A 6 32.35 -8.58 33.91
N GLY A 7 32.69 -8.08 32.73
CA GLY A 7 32.17 -6.84 32.22
C GLY A 7 30.65 -6.94 32.06
N ALA A 8 29.91 -6.15 32.81
CA ALA A 8 28.47 -6.01 32.63
C ALA A 8 28.20 -5.57 31.19
N ASP A 9 27.48 -6.40 30.45
CA ASP A 9 27.06 -6.09 29.09
C ASP A 9 26.29 -4.77 29.08
N ARG A 10 26.92 -3.73 28.60
CA ARG A 10 26.28 -2.44 28.40
C ARG A 10 25.19 -2.63 27.29
N ILE A 11 23.99 -2.31 27.65
CA ILE A 11 22.84 -2.36 26.72
C ILE A 11 22.63 -0.96 26.15
N VAL A 12 22.46 -0.87 24.82
CA VAL A 12 22.10 0.36 24.12
C VAL A 12 20.73 0.19 23.48
N VAL A 13 19.85 1.17 23.68
CA VAL A 13 18.55 1.22 23.02
C VAL A 13 18.69 2.04 21.74
N LEU A 14 18.56 1.38 20.58
CA LEU A 14 18.51 2.03 19.28
C LEU A 14 17.08 2.43 18.98
N GLN A 15 16.83 3.72 18.81
CA GLN A 15 15.53 4.20 18.31
C GLN A 15 15.49 4.00 16.80
N THR A 16 14.61 3.13 16.33
CA THR A 16 14.44 2.87 14.90
C THR A 16 13.02 3.21 14.47
N ASP A 17 12.90 3.97 13.38
CA ASP A 17 11.58 4.25 12.77
C ASP A 17 10.90 3.01 12.20
N LEU A 18 11.67 1.94 11.95
CA LEU A 18 11.20 0.71 11.34
C LEU A 18 10.55 -0.24 12.34
N LEU A 19 11.15 -0.40 13.54
CA LEU A 19 10.73 -1.39 14.54
C LEU A 19 10.29 -0.75 15.87
N GLY A 20 10.59 0.53 16.08
CA GLY A 20 10.51 1.19 17.37
C GLY A 20 11.84 1.07 18.14
N PRO A 21 11.84 1.19 19.47
CA PRO A 21 13.03 1.00 20.27
C PRO A 21 13.51 -0.46 20.17
N LEU A 22 14.79 -0.64 19.87
CA LEU A 22 15.45 -1.94 19.79
C LEU A 22 16.59 -1.98 20.79
N THR A 23 16.53 -2.90 21.74
CA THR A 23 17.59 -3.11 22.73
C THR A 23 18.69 -4.00 22.14
N VAL A 24 19.91 -3.47 22.07
CA VAL A 24 21.08 -4.20 21.52
C VAL A 24 22.23 -4.19 22.52
N PRO A 25 23.06 -5.24 22.56
CA PRO A 25 24.29 -5.23 23.34
C PRO A 25 25.25 -4.15 22.82
N ALA A 26 25.84 -3.35 23.71
CA ALA A 26 26.87 -2.40 23.35
C ALA A 26 28.23 -3.12 23.20
N SER A 27 28.83 -3.06 22.01
CA SER A 27 30.21 -3.48 21.84
C SER A 27 31.13 -2.38 22.38
N ALA A 28 32.02 -2.71 23.33
CA ALA A 28 32.85 -1.76 24.05
C ALA A 28 33.89 -1.01 23.17
N ASP A 29 34.20 -1.48 21.97
CA ASP A 29 35.34 -1.05 21.16
C ASP A 29 35.01 -0.18 19.93
N ARG A 30 33.79 0.34 19.80
CA ARG A 30 33.48 1.20 18.65
C ARG A 30 33.78 2.65 18.96
N ALA A 31 34.70 3.22 18.19
CA ALA A 31 34.95 4.67 18.19
C ALA A 31 33.64 5.45 17.99
N ALA A 32 33.47 6.58 18.63
CA ALA A 32 32.25 7.41 18.58
C ALA A 32 31.78 7.71 17.15
N GLU A 33 32.74 7.87 16.22
CA GLU A 33 32.46 8.06 14.78
C GLU A 33 31.78 6.87 14.13
N LEU A 34 32.23 5.64 14.43
CA LEU A 34 31.59 4.42 13.91
C LEU A 34 30.19 4.22 14.49
N ALA A 35 29.97 4.59 15.75
CA ALA A 35 28.65 4.56 16.37
C ALA A 35 27.70 5.57 15.69
N GLU A 36 28.19 6.77 15.36
CA GLU A 36 27.41 7.78 14.64
C GLU A 36 27.10 7.33 13.21
N LEU A 37 28.08 6.81 12.47
CA LEU A 37 27.87 6.27 11.14
C LEU A 37 26.91 5.09 11.15
N SER A 38 26.97 4.21 12.13
CA SER A 38 26.03 3.10 12.31
C SER A 38 24.61 3.61 12.56
N ARG A 39 24.44 4.64 13.39
CA ARG A 39 23.12 5.27 13.60
C ARG A 39 22.57 5.88 12.32
N ARG A 40 23.40 6.61 11.56
CA ARG A 40 22.99 7.18 10.27
C ARG A 40 22.67 6.10 9.24
N ALA A 41 23.43 5.04 9.17
CA ALA A 41 23.17 3.90 8.31
C ALA A 41 21.83 3.22 8.66
N ALA A 42 21.54 3.05 9.97
CA ALA A 42 20.25 2.55 10.43
C ALA A 42 19.09 3.46 10.00
N VAL A 43 19.23 4.79 10.09
CA VAL A 43 18.24 5.75 9.61
C VAL A 43 18.01 5.61 8.10
N TYR A 44 19.06 5.48 7.30
CA TYR A 44 18.91 5.25 5.84
C TYR A 44 18.27 3.88 5.55
N ALA A 45 18.67 2.84 6.28
CA ALA A 45 18.06 1.51 6.14
C ALA A 45 16.57 1.51 6.47
N THR A 46 16.13 2.31 7.46
CA THR A 46 14.70 2.47 7.77
C THR A 46 13.95 3.20 6.67
N ARG A 47 14.59 4.21 6.03
CA ARG A 47 14.01 4.95 4.90
C ARG A 47 13.90 4.11 3.62
N ALA A 48 14.65 3.02 3.50
CA ALA A 48 14.53 2.06 2.39
C ALA A 48 13.18 1.35 2.34
N ARG A 49 12.36 1.44 3.39
CA ARG A 49 11.03 0.82 3.47
C ARG A 49 9.94 1.87 3.59
N GLY A 50 8.91 1.77 2.75
CA GLY A 50 7.75 2.66 2.84
C GLY A 50 6.98 2.50 4.17
N ASP A 51 6.24 3.54 4.57
CA ASP A 51 5.51 3.64 5.85
C ASP A 51 4.62 2.44 6.17
N GLY A 52 3.97 1.87 5.16
CA GLY A 52 3.15 0.67 5.31
C GLY A 52 3.96 -0.54 5.76
N THR A 53 5.15 -0.71 5.20
CA THR A 53 6.09 -1.79 5.57
C THR A 53 6.63 -1.56 6.98
N ARG A 54 6.99 -0.32 7.32
CA ARG A 54 7.46 0.04 8.66
C ARG A 54 6.41 -0.27 9.73
N ARG A 55 5.15 0.12 9.50
CA ARG A 55 4.04 -0.21 10.41
C ARG A 55 3.84 -1.71 10.56
N ALA A 56 3.90 -2.46 9.45
CA ALA A 56 3.74 -3.91 9.48
C ALA A 56 4.90 -4.60 10.23
N TYR A 57 6.13 -4.17 10.00
CA TYR A 57 7.32 -4.71 10.67
C TYR A 57 7.29 -4.41 12.17
N ARG A 58 6.95 -3.17 12.56
CA ARG A 58 6.83 -2.79 13.98
C ARG A 58 5.78 -3.64 14.71
N SER A 59 4.64 -3.86 14.07
CA SER A 59 3.59 -4.71 14.65
C SER A 59 4.03 -6.16 14.77
N ALA A 60 4.66 -6.71 13.73
CA ALA A 60 5.13 -8.10 13.71
C ALA A 60 6.26 -8.34 14.72
N TRP A 61 7.19 -7.40 14.83
CA TRP A 61 8.28 -7.44 15.80
C TRP A 61 7.75 -7.43 17.23
N ARG A 62 6.86 -6.49 17.56
CA ARG A 62 6.25 -6.44 18.91
C ARG A 62 5.53 -7.74 19.28
N GLN A 63 4.82 -8.37 18.33
CA GLN A 63 4.18 -9.66 18.59
C GLN A 63 5.20 -10.76 18.87
N TYR A 64 6.34 -10.76 18.18
CA TYR A 64 7.43 -11.68 18.41
C TYR A 64 8.10 -11.45 19.76
N GLU A 65 8.40 -10.18 20.14
CA GLU A 65 8.92 -9.82 21.46
C GLU A 65 8.03 -10.33 22.59
N VAL A 66 6.71 -10.09 22.49
CA VAL A 66 5.74 -10.56 23.51
C VAL A 66 5.74 -12.09 23.62
N TRP A 67 5.85 -12.79 22.49
CA TRP A 67 5.92 -14.23 22.51
C TRP A 67 7.23 -14.75 23.12
N CYS A 68 8.38 -14.20 22.77
CA CYS A 68 9.66 -14.54 23.37
C CYS A 68 9.65 -14.30 24.88
N ALA A 69 9.12 -13.17 25.32
CA ALA A 69 8.98 -12.85 26.74
C ALA A 69 8.11 -13.88 27.49
N SER A 70 7.04 -14.38 26.85
CA SER A 70 6.19 -15.43 27.44
C SER A 70 6.91 -16.77 27.63
N LEU A 71 8.05 -16.95 26.93
CA LEU A 71 8.93 -18.13 27.07
C LEU A 71 10.16 -17.86 27.93
N GLY A 72 10.27 -16.66 28.52
CA GLY A 72 11.47 -16.25 29.28
C GLY A 72 12.73 -16.10 28.40
N ARG A 73 12.57 -15.84 27.09
CA ARG A 73 13.67 -15.75 26.12
C ARG A 73 13.84 -14.34 25.58
N ALA A 74 15.09 -13.98 25.29
CA ALA A 74 15.40 -12.75 24.56
C ALA A 74 14.91 -12.88 23.10
N PRO A 75 14.37 -11.79 22.51
CA PRO A 75 13.90 -11.80 21.12
C PRO A 75 15.04 -11.71 20.10
N LEU A 76 16.23 -11.28 20.52
CA LEU A 76 17.45 -11.27 19.70
C LEU A 76 18.34 -12.45 20.08
N GLY A 77 19.12 -12.94 19.11
CA GLY A 77 19.97 -14.13 19.29
C GLY A 77 19.21 -15.45 19.28
N ALA A 78 17.92 -15.44 18.85
CA ALA A 78 17.17 -16.66 18.70
C ALA A 78 17.74 -17.51 17.56
N ASP A 79 17.83 -18.83 17.81
CA ASP A 79 18.20 -19.80 16.79
C ASP A 79 17.04 -20.07 15.81
N ALA A 80 17.37 -20.76 14.72
CA ALA A 80 16.40 -21.06 13.66
C ALA A 80 15.23 -21.91 14.15
N ASP A 81 15.43 -22.77 15.16
CA ASP A 81 14.40 -23.67 15.70
C ASP A 81 13.35 -22.89 16.48
N ILE A 82 13.77 -21.91 17.30
CA ILE A 82 12.83 -21.02 17.99
C ILE A 82 11.98 -20.24 16.98
N ILE A 83 12.59 -19.77 15.90
CA ILE A 83 11.86 -19.04 14.85
C ILE A 83 10.92 -19.99 14.10
N ALA A 84 11.33 -21.25 13.87
CA ALA A 84 10.45 -22.27 13.27
C ALA A 84 9.22 -22.56 14.16
N MET A 85 9.40 -22.66 15.48
CA MET A 85 8.28 -22.78 16.43
C MET A 85 7.34 -21.56 16.36
N TYR A 86 7.90 -20.35 16.23
CA TYR A 86 7.07 -19.16 16.04
C TYR A 86 6.28 -19.18 14.74
N VAL A 87 6.86 -19.70 13.65
CA VAL A 87 6.13 -19.90 12.37
C VAL A 87 4.94 -20.82 12.56
N VAL A 88 5.11 -21.96 13.28
CA VAL A 88 4.01 -22.88 13.61
C VAL A 88 2.92 -22.17 14.41
N ARG A 89 3.29 -21.46 15.48
CA ARG A 89 2.35 -20.65 16.27
C ARG A 89 1.52 -19.68 15.41
N LEU A 90 2.18 -18.94 14.49
CA LEU A 90 1.47 -18.02 13.60
C LEU A 90 0.55 -18.76 12.63
N ALA A 91 0.97 -19.95 12.18
CA ALA A 91 0.17 -20.80 11.34
C ALA A 91 -1.08 -21.31 12.06
N ASP A 92 -0.94 -21.78 13.29
CA ASP A 92 -2.04 -22.25 14.14
C ASP A 92 -3.02 -21.13 14.51
N ALA A 93 -2.50 -19.92 14.74
CA ALA A 93 -3.30 -18.70 14.90
C ALA A 93 -4.06 -18.28 13.63
N GLY A 94 -3.99 -19.04 12.55
CA GLY A 94 -4.75 -18.81 11.34
C GLY A 94 -4.14 -17.77 10.37
N LEU A 95 -2.92 -17.29 10.60
CA LEU A 95 -2.30 -16.29 9.71
C LEU A 95 -2.04 -16.87 8.32
N ALA A 96 -2.20 -16.01 7.30
CA ALA A 96 -1.82 -16.35 5.93
C ALA A 96 -0.29 -16.42 5.78
N VAL A 97 0.19 -17.27 4.87
CA VAL A 97 1.63 -17.43 4.57
C VAL A 97 2.32 -16.09 4.26
N SER A 98 1.63 -15.18 3.56
CA SER A 98 2.15 -13.84 3.29
C SER A 98 2.40 -13.02 4.57
N SER A 99 1.52 -13.14 5.58
CA SER A 99 1.69 -12.46 6.87
C SER A 99 2.83 -13.08 7.69
N ILE A 100 2.97 -14.40 7.64
CA ILE A 100 4.09 -15.14 8.27
C ILE A 100 5.43 -14.68 7.66
N ARG A 101 5.50 -14.56 6.33
CA ARG A 101 6.70 -14.05 5.65
C ARG A 101 7.04 -12.59 6.03
N VAL A 102 6.03 -11.75 6.27
CA VAL A 102 6.25 -10.38 6.80
C VAL A 102 6.83 -10.43 8.21
N ALA A 103 6.34 -11.33 9.08
CA ALA A 103 6.87 -11.50 10.43
C ALA A 103 8.35 -11.96 10.39
N LEU A 104 8.67 -12.96 9.57
CA LEU A 104 10.05 -13.42 9.38
C LEU A 104 10.97 -12.31 8.84
N ALA A 105 10.48 -11.51 7.89
CA ALA A 105 11.25 -10.37 7.36
C ALA A 105 11.49 -9.30 8.43
N ALA A 106 10.54 -9.06 9.33
CA ALA A 106 10.70 -8.14 10.46
C ALA A 106 11.74 -8.66 11.44
N ILE A 107 11.66 -9.95 11.84
CA ILE A 107 12.62 -10.60 12.73
C ILE A 107 14.04 -10.55 12.15
N LYS A 108 14.20 -10.93 10.86
CA LYS A 108 15.49 -10.82 10.17
C LYS A 108 16.05 -9.41 10.19
N THR A 109 15.19 -8.42 9.96
CA THR A 109 15.61 -7.01 9.94
C THR A 109 16.05 -6.55 11.35
N ALA A 110 15.35 -6.97 12.40
CA ALA A 110 15.73 -6.68 13.77
C ALA A 110 17.13 -7.24 14.11
N HIS A 111 17.37 -8.51 13.79
CA HIS A 111 18.67 -9.15 13.99
C HIS A 111 19.77 -8.43 13.19
N LEU A 112 19.50 -8.09 11.92
CA LEU A 112 20.46 -7.35 11.10
C LEU A 112 20.82 -5.99 11.72
N LEU A 113 19.83 -5.23 12.22
CA LEU A 113 20.07 -3.94 12.89
C LEU A 113 20.81 -4.09 14.22
N ALA A 114 20.64 -5.22 14.89
CA ALA A 114 21.37 -5.56 16.12
C ALA A 114 22.80 -6.09 15.85
N GLY A 115 23.21 -6.17 14.57
CA GLY A 115 24.52 -6.74 14.21
C GLY A 115 24.61 -8.26 14.36
N GLN A 116 23.46 -8.95 14.44
CA GLN A 116 23.38 -10.39 14.58
C GLN A 116 22.96 -11.04 13.25
N ALA A 117 23.63 -12.14 12.89
CA ALA A 117 23.26 -12.92 11.70
C ALA A 117 22.05 -13.81 12.05
N LEU A 118 21.05 -13.79 11.15
CA LEU A 118 19.94 -14.74 11.18
C LEU A 118 19.77 -15.38 9.80
N ASP A 119 20.00 -16.69 9.75
CA ASP A 119 19.81 -17.44 8.51
C ASP A 119 18.38 -18.00 8.40
N LEU A 120 17.57 -17.33 7.59
CA LEU A 120 16.22 -17.82 7.26
C LEU A 120 16.21 -19.02 6.28
N ARG A 121 17.37 -19.44 5.77
CA ARG A 121 17.52 -20.62 4.91
C ARG A 121 17.92 -21.87 5.70
N HIS A 122 18.11 -21.73 7.02
CA HIS A 122 18.40 -22.90 7.87
C HIS A 122 17.38 -24.01 7.60
N PRO A 123 17.82 -25.28 7.41
CA PRO A 123 16.94 -26.36 6.96
C PRO A 123 15.69 -26.55 7.80
N SER A 124 15.78 -26.48 9.14
CA SER A 124 14.62 -26.64 10.03
C SER A 124 13.55 -25.58 9.78
N LEU A 125 13.94 -24.31 9.65
CA LEU A 125 13.01 -23.20 9.38
C LEU A 125 12.44 -23.28 7.95
N ALA A 126 13.27 -23.61 6.97
CA ALA A 126 12.86 -23.72 5.57
C ALA A 126 11.83 -24.85 5.40
N MET A 127 12.07 -26.02 5.97
CA MET A 127 11.17 -27.17 5.91
C MET A 127 9.83 -26.88 6.59
N VAL A 128 9.83 -26.26 7.77
CA VAL A 128 8.59 -25.84 8.46
C VAL A 128 7.81 -24.84 7.63
N LEU A 129 8.46 -23.83 7.07
CA LEU A 129 7.80 -22.81 6.23
C LEU A 129 7.23 -23.43 4.94
N GLU A 130 7.92 -24.40 4.36
CA GLU A 130 7.44 -25.14 3.20
C GLU A 130 6.21 -26.00 3.57
N GLY A 131 6.26 -26.74 4.67
CA GLY A 131 5.14 -27.54 5.18
C GLY A 131 3.90 -26.69 5.46
N VAL A 132 4.07 -25.54 6.13
CA VAL A 132 3.00 -24.57 6.36
C VAL A 132 2.46 -24.01 5.03
N THR A 133 3.34 -23.75 4.06
CA THR A 133 2.96 -23.23 2.74
C THR A 133 2.14 -24.25 1.96
N ARG A 134 2.51 -25.51 1.97
CA ARG A 134 1.75 -26.61 1.33
C ARG A 134 0.40 -26.81 2.00
N SER A 135 0.36 -26.83 3.32
CA SER A 135 -0.87 -27.05 4.10
C SER A 135 -1.88 -25.93 3.95
N LYS A 136 -1.43 -24.67 3.98
CA LYS A 136 -2.33 -23.49 3.94
C LYS A 136 -2.61 -22.97 2.53
N GLY A 137 -1.75 -23.28 1.56
CA GLY A 137 -1.75 -22.67 0.25
C GLY A 137 -1.31 -21.20 0.29
N VAL A 138 -1.03 -20.65 -0.90
CA VAL A 138 -0.60 -19.23 -1.06
C VAL A 138 -1.69 -18.32 -1.62
N ARG A 139 -2.86 -18.88 -1.97
CA ARG A 139 -3.97 -18.08 -2.51
C ARG A 139 -4.49 -17.11 -1.44
N PRO A 140 -4.65 -15.83 -1.77
CA PRO A 140 -5.31 -14.89 -0.87
C PRO A 140 -6.72 -15.40 -0.54
N ARG A 141 -7.07 -15.51 0.72
CA ARG A 141 -8.41 -15.97 1.16
C ARG A 141 -9.54 -15.09 0.63
N ARG A 142 -9.29 -13.80 0.41
CA ARG A 142 -10.23 -12.85 -0.18
C ARG A 142 -9.48 -11.90 -1.12
N LYS A 143 -9.82 -11.93 -2.41
CA LYS A 143 -9.43 -10.86 -3.34
C LYS A 143 -10.53 -9.81 -3.32
N ALA A 144 -10.18 -8.53 -3.21
CA ALA A 144 -11.17 -7.45 -3.30
C ALA A 144 -11.91 -7.52 -4.65
N ALA A 145 -13.23 -7.32 -4.66
CA ALA A 145 -14.00 -7.27 -5.89
C ALA A 145 -13.56 -6.10 -6.78
N PRO A 146 -13.50 -6.24 -8.11
CA PRO A 146 -13.22 -5.13 -9.00
C PRO A 146 -14.41 -4.17 -9.04
N ALA A 147 -14.16 -2.87 -8.92
CA ALA A 147 -15.16 -1.83 -9.15
C ALA A 147 -15.21 -1.53 -10.67
N VAL A 148 -15.75 -2.47 -11.45
CA VAL A 148 -15.91 -2.29 -12.91
C VAL A 148 -16.84 -1.12 -13.22
N PRO A 149 -16.82 -0.54 -14.46
CA PRO A 149 -17.58 0.67 -14.78
C PRO A 149 -19.05 0.65 -14.37
N GLY A 150 -19.77 -0.43 -14.57
CA GLY A 150 -21.17 -0.57 -14.15
C GLY A 150 -21.35 -0.44 -12.65
N LEU A 151 -20.52 -1.14 -11.84
CA LEU A 151 -20.56 -1.04 -10.38
C LEU A 151 -20.11 0.34 -9.89
N LEU A 152 -19.09 0.93 -10.52
CA LEU A 152 -18.64 2.28 -10.17
C LEU A 152 -19.73 3.32 -10.43
N ARG A 153 -20.50 3.21 -11.52
CA ARG A 153 -21.66 4.07 -11.77
C ARG A 153 -22.72 3.95 -10.67
N LEU A 154 -23.05 2.73 -10.25
CA LEU A 154 -23.98 2.51 -9.12
C LEU A 154 -23.48 3.17 -7.83
N MET A 155 -22.18 3.01 -7.52
CA MET A 155 -21.56 3.66 -6.36
C MET A 155 -21.65 5.19 -6.45
N LEU A 156 -21.36 5.77 -7.62
CA LEU A 156 -21.42 7.22 -7.85
C LEU A 156 -22.86 7.75 -7.74
N ALA A 157 -23.86 7.03 -8.24
CA ALA A 157 -25.25 7.42 -8.19
C ALA A 157 -25.78 7.60 -6.75
N LYS A 158 -25.20 6.87 -5.79
CA LYS A 158 -25.60 6.93 -4.37
C LYS A 158 -24.70 7.87 -3.53
N ARG A 159 -23.67 8.48 -4.09
CA ARG A 159 -22.87 9.48 -3.37
C ARG A 159 -23.65 10.80 -3.23
N PRO A 160 -23.34 11.62 -2.21
CA PRO A 160 -23.91 12.96 -2.08
C PRO A 160 -23.79 13.77 -3.37
N SER A 161 -24.65 14.76 -3.54
CA SER A 161 -24.63 15.66 -4.71
C SER A 161 -23.23 16.28 -4.92
N PRO A 162 -22.76 16.39 -6.16
CA PRO A 162 -21.49 17.09 -6.48
C PRO A 162 -21.56 18.60 -6.16
N ALA A 163 -22.74 19.16 -5.95
CA ALA A 163 -22.94 20.52 -5.44
C ALA A 163 -22.60 20.68 -3.94
N ARG A 164 -22.17 19.60 -3.29
CA ARG A 164 -21.68 19.61 -1.89
C ARG A 164 -20.22 19.18 -1.84
N PRO A 165 -19.38 19.79 -0.98
CA PRO A 165 -17.95 19.49 -0.92
C PRO A 165 -17.62 18.01 -0.74
N LEU A 166 -18.36 17.29 0.10
CA LEU A 166 -18.18 15.86 0.33
C LEU A 166 -18.44 15.05 -0.95
N GLY A 167 -19.54 15.36 -1.64
CA GLY A 167 -19.93 14.65 -2.87
C GLY A 167 -18.97 14.93 -4.03
N ALA A 168 -18.55 16.17 -4.22
CA ALA A 168 -17.56 16.57 -5.22
C ALA A 168 -16.22 15.83 -4.99
N ARG A 169 -15.70 15.87 -3.74
CA ARG A 169 -14.48 15.17 -3.37
C ARG A 169 -14.56 13.66 -3.63
N ASP A 170 -15.61 13.03 -3.14
CA ASP A 170 -15.78 11.58 -3.21
C ASP A 170 -15.88 11.10 -4.66
N ARG A 171 -16.58 11.83 -5.52
CA ARG A 171 -16.67 11.54 -6.96
C ARG A 171 -15.33 11.67 -7.66
N ALA A 172 -14.60 12.76 -7.39
CA ALA A 172 -13.26 12.98 -7.94
C ALA A 172 -12.30 11.86 -7.49
N MET A 173 -12.31 11.50 -6.20
CA MET A 173 -11.47 10.41 -5.69
C MET A 173 -11.79 9.05 -6.32
N LEU A 174 -13.06 8.72 -6.50
CA LEU A 174 -13.48 7.46 -7.11
C LEU A 174 -13.09 7.39 -8.59
N LEU A 175 -13.39 8.43 -9.36
CA LEU A 175 -13.14 8.46 -10.81
C LEU A 175 -11.64 8.58 -11.14
N ILE A 176 -10.89 9.43 -10.44
CA ILE A 176 -9.45 9.57 -10.64
C ILE A 176 -8.72 8.30 -10.14
N GLY A 177 -9.12 7.77 -8.98
CA GLY A 177 -8.56 6.54 -8.45
C GLY A 177 -8.78 5.34 -9.37
N PHE A 178 -9.93 5.27 -10.05
CA PHE A 178 -10.23 4.29 -11.09
C PHE A 178 -9.42 4.57 -12.36
N GLY A 179 -9.59 5.72 -12.99
CA GLY A 179 -9.02 6.03 -14.30
C GLY A 179 -7.49 5.99 -14.33
N ALA A 180 -6.84 6.46 -13.27
CA ALA A 180 -5.38 6.38 -13.14
C ALA A 180 -4.89 5.09 -12.44
N ALA A 181 -5.77 4.14 -12.13
CA ALA A 181 -5.45 2.91 -11.40
C ALA A 181 -4.59 3.15 -10.16
N LEU A 182 -4.89 4.17 -9.36
CA LEU A 182 -4.07 4.59 -8.23
C LEU A 182 -4.14 3.61 -7.05
N ARG A 183 -2.99 3.44 -6.38
CA ARG A 183 -2.99 2.84 -5.03
C ARG A 183 -3.57 3.85 -4.03
N ARG A 184 -4.08 3.37 -2.90
CA ARG A 184 -4.67 4.23 -1.85
C ARG A 184 -3.74 5.35 -1.41
N SER A 185 -2.47 5.02 -1.18
CA SER A 185 -1.45 5.99 -0.78
C SER A 185 -1.08 6.98 -1.89
N GLU A 186 -1.12 6.54 -3.15
CA GLU A 186 -0.91 7.41 -4.30
C GLU A 186 -2.04 8.42 -4.43
N LEU A 187 -3.30 7.97 -4.32
CA LEU A 187 -4.48 8.83 -4.45
C LEU A 187 -4.52 9.93 -3.38
N VAL A 188 -4.29 9.59 -2.10
CA VAL A 188 -4.28 10.60 -1.03
C VAL A 188 -3.00 11.42 -0.99
N GLY A 189 -1.94 10.94 -1.62
CA GLY A 189 -0.66 11.63 -1.72
C GLY A 189 -0.57 12.63 -2.87
N LEU A 190 -1.58 12.72 -3.74
CA LEU A 190 -1.59 13.72 -4.81
C LEU A 190 -1.64 15.12 -4.22
N ALA A 191 -0.77 15.98 -4.71
CA ALA A 191 -0.78 17.41 -4.46
C ALA A 191 -1.51 18.16 -5.60
N LEU A 192 -1.85 19.41 -5.39
CA LEU A 192 -2.50 20.26 -6.41
C LEU A 192 -1.65 20.37 -7.68
N GLY A 193 -0.34 20.46 -7.55
CA GLY A 193 0.60 20.54 -8.67
C GLY A 193 0.82 19.23 -9.41
N ASP A 194 0.34 18.10 -8.86
CA ASP A 194 0.47 16.80 -9.50
C ASP A 194 -0.58 16.54 -10.58
N VAL A 195 -1.54 17.45 -10.77
CA VAL A 195 -2.66 17.25 -11.69
C VAL A 195 -2.75 18.43 -12.66
N GLU A 196 -2.64 18.13 -13.93
CA GLU A 196 -2.77 19.07 -15.04
C GLU A 196 -4.05 18.72 -15.82
N LEU A 197 -4.88 19.73 -16.09
CA LEU A 197 -5.99 19.63 -17.02
C LEU A 197 -5.48 19.90 -18.44
N VAL A 198 -5.55 18.89 -19.30
CA VAL A 198 -5.14 19.00 -20.70
C VAL A 198 -6.39 19.23 -21.55
N PRO A 199 -6.50 20.40 -22.24
CA PRO A 199 -7.65 20.71 -23.09
C PRO A 199 -7.94 19.58 -24.08
N ASP A 200 -9.22 19.30 -24.31
CA ASP A 200 -9.75 18.29 -25.24
C ASP A 200 -9.30 16.84 -24.98
N LYS A 201 -8.54 16.59 -23.92
CA LYS A 201 -8.06 15.26 -23.56
C LYS A 201 -8.55 14.80 -22.19
N GLY A 202 -8.23 15.55 -21.14
CA GLY A 202 -8.60 15.17 -19.78
C GLY A 202 -7.54 15.53 -18.75
N LEU A 203 -7.12 14.57 -17.94
CA LEU A 203 -6.18 14.80 -16.83
C LEU A 203 -4.84 14.13 -17.11
N LEU A 204 -3.77 14.82 -16.77
CA LEU A 204 -2.43 14.29 -16.70
C LEU A 204 -1.96 14.37 -15.25
N LEU A 205 -1.69 13.21 -14.67
CA LEU A 205 -1.32 13.07 -13.26
C LEU A 205 0.16 12.72 -13.16
N THR A 206 0.86 13.37 -12.24
CA THR A 206 2.24 13.02 -11.86
C THR A 206 2.20 12.27 -10.53
N VAL A 207 2.54 11.00 -10.55
CA VAL A 207 2.62 10.18 -9.33
C VAL A 207 4.05 10.20 -8.82
N ALA A 208 4.35 11.18 -7.98
CA ALA A 208 5.71 11.50 -7.53
C ALA A 208 6.38 10.38 -6.70
N ARG A 209 5.59 9.57 -5.94
CA ARG A 209 6.10 8.44 -5.15
C ARG A 209 5.16 7.25 -5.23
N SER A 210 5.62 6.16 -5.82
CA SER A 210 4.90 4.89 -5.79
C SER A 210 5.69 3.83 -5.01
N LYS A 211 5.01 2.76 -4.58
CA LYS A 211 5.68 1.59 -3.96
C LYS A 211 6.78 1.00 -4.86
N THR A 212 6.71 1.25 -6.15
CA THR A 212 7.64 0.78 -7.18
C THR A 212 8.62 1.84 -7.64
N ASP A 213 8.41 3.11 -7.32
CA ASP A 213 9.32 4.22 -7.59
C ASP A 213 9.89 4.76 -6.27
N GLN A 214 10.88 4.04 -5.75
CA GLN A 214 11.56 4.42 -4.51
C GLN A 214 12.56 5.56 -4.71
N HIS A 215 12.92 5.84 -5.96
CA HIS A 215 13.87 6.90 -6.32
C HIS A 215 13.19 8.24 -6.63
N GLY A 216 11.85 8.29 -6.64
CA GLY A 216 11.10 9.53 -6.78
C GLY A 216 11.19 10.16 -8.17
N GLN A 217 11.43 9.36 -9.22
CA GLN A 217 11.47 9.86 -10.61
C GLN A 217 10.10 10.34 -11.10
N GLY A 218 9.01 9.98 -10.39
CA GLY A 218 7.64 10.27 -10.78
C GLY A 218 7.20 9.54 -12.05
N GLN A 219 5.95 9.17 -12.12
CA GLN A 219 5.37 8.57 -13.33
C GLN A 219 4.15 9.36 -13.76
N ARG A 220 4.10 9.75 -15.03
CA ARG A 220 2.94 10.46 -15.59
C ARG A 220 1.87 9.46 -16.06
N VAL A 221 0.62 9.75 -15.75
CA VAL A 221 -0.54 8.91 -16.10
C VAL A 221 -1.63 9.82 -16.69
N ALA A 222 -2.05 9.53 -17.91
CA ALA A 222 -3.16 10.22 -18.55
C ALA A 222 -4.49 9.54 -18.20
N VAL A 223 -5.53 10.35 -18.01
CA VAL A 223 -6.91 9.90 -17.80
C VAL A 223 -7.82 10.70 -18.70
N TRP A 224 -8.48 10.03 -19.65
CA TRP A 224 -9.39 10.70 -20.59
C TRP A 224 -10.59 11.30 -19.87
N ALA A 225 -11.00 12.48 -20.31
CA ALA A 225 -12.28 13.06 -19.98
C ALA A 225 -13.41 12.28 -20.68
N ASN A 226 -14.61 12.42 -20.16
CA ASN A 226 -15.84 11.87 -20.76
C ASN A 226 -16.91 12.95 -20.86
N PRO A 227 -16.75 13.94 -21.77
CA PRO A 227 -17.69 15.04 -21.89
C PRO A 227 -19.15 14.63 -22.14
N PRO A 228 -19.43 13.54 -22.91
CA PRO A 228 -20.79 13.07 -23.13
C PRO A 228 -21.51 12.61 -21.86
N ASP A 229 -20.76 12.22 -20.82
CA ASP A 229 -21.33 11.82 -19.53
C ASP A 229 -20.56 12.48 -18.38
N PRO A 230 -20.90 13.72 -18.03
CA PRO A 230 -20.23 14.46 -16.95
C PRO A 230 -20.32 13.76 -15.60
N GLY A 231 -21.36 12.96 -15.35
CA GLY A 231 -21.54 12.16 -14.13
C GLY A 231 -20.50 11.05 -13.97
N PHE A 232 -19.89 10.63 -15.08
CA PHE A 232 -18.83 9.61 -15.15
C PHE A 232 -17.56 10.18 -15.83
N CYS A 233 -17.27 11.46 -15.62
CA CYS A 233 -16.12 12.17 -16.17
C CYS A 233 -15.13 12.55 -15.07
N PRO A 234 -13.88 12.02 -15.10
CA PRO A 234 -12.86 12.37 -14.10
C PRO A 234 -12.52 13.87 -14.09
N ALA A 235 -12.48 14.51 -15.27
CA ALA A 235 -12.16 15.92 -15.39
C ALA A 235 -13.26 16.80 -14.80
N ALA A 236 -14.52 16.53 -15.12
CA ALA A 236 -15.67 17.26 -14.56
C ALA A 236 -15.77 17.09 -13.04
N ALA A 237 -15.50 15.88 -12.55
CA ALA A 237 -15.50 15.61 -11.11
C ALA A 237 -14.35 16.34 -10.39
N LEU A 238 -13.18 16.43 -11.02
CA LEU A 238 -12.07 17.19 -10.48
C LEU A 238 -12.38 18.68 -10.41
N ASP A 239 -12.91 19.25 -11.49
CA ASP A 239 -13.27 20.67 -11.57
C ASP A 239 -14.28 21.04 -10.47
N ALA A 240 -15.35 20.25 -10.31
CA ALA A 240 -16.31 20.40 -9.22
C ALA A 240 -15.66 20.38 -7.83
N TRP A 241 -14.69 19.49 -7.61
CA TRP A 241 -13.94 19.44 -6.36
C TRP A 241 -13.03 20.65 -6.18
N LEU A 242 -12.31 21.08 -7.22
CA LEU A 242 -11.41 22.23 -7.17
C LEU A 242 -12.16 23.53 -6.85
N GLY A 243 -13.41 23.67 -7.28
CA GLY A 243 -14.28 24.78 -6.88
C GLY A 243 -14.33 24.95 -5.35
N PHE A 244 -14.58 23.87 -4.62
CA PHE A 244 -14.58 23.88 -3.15
C PHE A 244 -13.16 23.88 -2.55
N ARG A 245 -12.20 23.21 -3.18
CA ARG A 245 -10.84 23.10 -2.66
C ARG A 245 -10.12 24.45 -2.59
N ARG A 246 -10.42 25.35 -3.51
CA ARG A 246 -9.86 26.70 -3.57
C ARG A 246 -10.22 27.55 -2.34
N GLU A 247 -11.32 27.25 -1.69
CA GLU A 247 -11.79 27.98 -0.51
C GLU A 247 -11.23 27.42 0.82
N ALA A 248 -10.38 26.39 0.74
CA ALA A 248 -9.85 25.76 1.94
C ALA A 248 -8.80 26.65 2.64
N PRO A 249 -8.76 26.65 3.98
CA PRO A 249 -7.95 27.57 4.77
C PRO A 249 -6.44 27.35 4.68
N ASP A 250 -5.99 26.20 4.14
CA ASP A 250 -4.58 25.90 3.92
C ASP A 250 -4.03 26.48 2.60
N LEU A 251 -4.90 27.09 1.76
CA LEU A 251 -4.50 27.76 0.52
C LEU A 251 -4.38 29.24 0.75
N ASP A 252 -3.17 29.68 1.01
CA ASP A 252 -2.82 31.08 1.01
C ASP A 252 -2.56 31.55 -0.44
N TRP A 253 -3.47 32.41 -0.95
CA TRP A 253 -3.37 32.93 -2.32
C TRP A 253 -2.31 34.01 -2.46
N THR A 254 -1.75 34.53 -1.37
CA THR A 254 -0.59 35.43 -1.37
C THR A 254 0.74 34.65 -1.48
N ALA A 255 0.74 33.39 -1.10
CA ALA A 255 1.89 32.50 -1.22
C ALA A 255 2.21 32.20 -2.70
N SER A 256 3.47 31.83 -2.98
CA SER A 256 3.90 31.45 -4.32
C SER A 256 3.10 30.27 -4.88
N SER A 257 3.01 30.18 -6.21
CA SER A 257 2.36 29.04 -6.89
C SER A 257 2.99 27.71 -6.52
N THR A 258 4.30 27.65 -6.30
CA THR A 258 5.03 26.46 -5.88
C THR A 258 4.55 25.94 -4.52
N VAL A 259 4.40 26.84 -3.53
CA VAL A 259 3.92 26.46 -2.19
C VAL A 259 2.48 25.93 -2.25
N ARG A 260 1.63 26.54 -3.06
CA ARG A 260 0.27 26.06 -3.28
C ARG A 260 0.23 24.70 -3.99
N ALA A 261 1.12 24.50 -4.95
CA ALA A 261 1.23 23.24 -5.70
C ALA A 261 1.53 22.03 -4.80
N GLU A 262 2.25 22.23 -3.69
CA GLU A 262 2.59 21.17 -2.73
C GLU A 262 1.43 20.80 -1.78
N ARG A 263 0.34 21.57 -1.74
CA ARG A 263 -0.80 21.29 -0.86
C ARG A 263 -1.58 20.07 -1.34
N PRO A 264 -2.17 19.28 -0.41
CA PRO A 264 -2.92 18.08 -0.77
C PRO A 264 -4.05 18.39 -1.76
N LEU A 265 -4.16 17.60 -2.83
CA LEU A 265 -5.30 17.67 -3.74
C LEU A 265 -6.59 17.30 -3.00
N PHE A 266 -6.58 16.17 -2.28
CA PHE A 266 -7.72 15.67 -1.51
C PHE A 266 -7.50 15.86 -0.02
N CYS A 267 -8.44 16.54 0.62
CA CYS A 267 -8.39 16.83 2.04
C CYS A 267 -9.70 16.48 2.75
N ALA A 268 -9.68 16.55 4.07
CA ALA A 268 -10.83 16.24 4.88
C ALA A 268 -11.95 17.30 4.73
N VAL A 269 -13.18 16.82 4.74
CA VAL A 269 -14.41 17.65 4.78
C VAL A 269 -15.12 17.32 6.08
N THR A 270 -15.52 18.36 6.84
CA THR A 270 -16.26 18.20 8.10
C THR A 270 -17.69 17.71 7.84
N LYS A 271 -18.39 17.30 8.90
CA LYS A 271 -19.82 16.94 8.83
C LYS A 271 -20.69 18.11 8.37
N THR A 272 -20.27 19.34 8.66
CA THR A 272 -20.97 20.58 8.24
C THR A 272 -20.67 20.99 6.81
N GLY A 273 -19.82 20.26 6.11
CA GLY A 273 -19.46 20.52 4.70
C GLY A 273 -18.25 21.45 4.51
N ARG A 274 -17.54 21.86 5.58
CA ARG A 274 -16.35 22.71 5.45
C ARG A 274 -15.13 21.90 4.99
N VAL A 275 -14.43 22.37 3.99
CA VAL A 275 -13.15 21.84 3.54
C VAL A 275 -12.05 22.31 4.50
N THR A 276 -11.22 21.38 5.03
CA THR A 276 -10.29 21.69 6.14
C THR A 276 -8.85 21.91 5.70
N GLY A 277 -8.49 21.51 4.49
CA GLY A 277 -7.08 21.46 4.04
C GLY A 277 -6.25 20.31 4.63
N GLN A 278 -6.75 19.60 5.66
CA GLN A 278 -6.03 18.49 6.28
C GLN A 278 -5.93 17.29 5.35
N PRO A 279 -4.73 16.68 5.18
CA PRO A 279 -4.53 15.54 4.30
C PRO A 279 -5.33 14.33 4.77
N LEU A 280 -5.76 13.51 3.83
CA LEU A 280 -6.46 12.25 4.10
C LEU A 280 -5.45 11.12 4.37
N SER A 281 -5.81 10.22 5.29
CA SER A 281 -5.09 8.96 5.42
C SER A 281 -5.48 7.98 4.29
N ASP A 282 -4.60 7.04 3.96
CA ASP A 282 -4.89 5.98 2.98
C ASP A 282 -6.09 5.10 3.37
N LYS A 283 -6.41 5.02 4.68
CA LYS A 283 -7.62 4.36 5.19
C LYS A 283 -8.90 5.09 4.78
N ALA A 284 -8.84 6.40 4.52
CA ALA A 284 -10.01 7.17 4.07
C ALA A 284 -10.50 6.67 2.70
N VAL A 285 -9.59 6.33 1.78
CA VAL A 285 -9.96 5.74 0.47
C VAL A 285 -10.68 4.41 0.64
N ALA A 286 -10.18 3.53 1.52
CA ALA A 286 -10.83 2.25 1.75
C ALA A 286 -12.22 2.41 2.37
N ARG A 287 -12.39 3.37 3.30
CA ARG A 287 -13.71 3.71 3.87
C ARG A 287 -14.65 4.28 2.82
N LEU A 288 -14.17 5.20 1.98
CA LEU A 288 -14.95 5.76 0.88
C LEU A 288 -15.48 4.67 -0.06
N VAL A 289 -14.61 3.78 -0.53
CA VAL A 289 -14.99 2.70 -1.46
C VAL A 289 -15.99 1.73 -0.81
N LYS A 290 -15.77 1.35 0.45
CA LYS A 290 -16.71 0.48 1.19
C LYS A 290 -18.06 1.14 1.40
N GLN A 291 -18.07 2.42 1.80
CA GLN A 291 -19.30 3.18 2.00
C GLN A 291 -20.06 3.34 0.68
N ALA A 292 -19.36 3.69 -0.40
CA ALA A 292 -19.98 3.81 -1.73
C ALA A 292 -20.57 2.48 -2.22
N ALA A 293 -19.91 1.35 -1.91
CA ALA A 293 -20.45 0.03 -2.20
C ALA A 293 -21.69 -0.30 -1.36
N ALA A 294 -21.65 -0.02 -0.05
CA ALA A 294 -22.79 -0.22 0.85
C ALA A 294 -24.00 0.63 0.43
N ASP A 295 -23.79 1.92 0.14
CA ASP A 295 -24.84 2.83 -0.30
C ASP A 295 -25.48 2.37 -1.63
N ALA A 296 -24.71 1.67 -2.47
CA ALA A 296 -25.17 1.08 -3.72
C ALA A 296 -25.82 -0.31 -3.54
N GLY A 297 -26.00 -0.79 -2.30
CA GLY A 297 -26.57 -2.11 -2.03
C GLY A 297 -25.65 -3.29 -2.32
N LEU A 298 -24.32 -3.04 -2.46
CA LEU A 298 -23.33 -4.06 -2.70
C LEU A 298 -22.72 -4.59 -1.39
N GLU A 299 -22.18 -5.80 -1.40
CA GLU A 299 -21.46 -6.39 -0.26
C GLU A 299 -20.16 -5.61 0.03
N ALA A 300 -20.23 -4.60 0.89
CA ALA A 300 -19.13 -3.67 1.19
C ALA A 300 -17.82 -4.37 1.58
N GLU A 301 -17.92 -5.53 2.25
CA GLU A 301 -16.75 -6.31 2.70
C GLU A 301 -15.93 -6.90 1.53
N ARG A 302 -16.53 -7.02 0.36
CA ARG A 302 -15.84 -7.45 -0.87
C ARG A 302 -15.06 -6.31 -1.52
N PHE A 303 -15.28 -5.05 -1.11
CA PHE A 303 -14.64 -3.88 -1.71
C PHE A 303 -13.56 -3.28 -0.79
N SER A 304 -12.58 -2.67 -1.41
CA SER A 304 -11.48 -1.98 -0.74
C SER A 304 -10.90 -0.90 -1.64
N GLY A 305 -9.93 -0.12 -1.17
CA GLY A 305 -9.22 0.84 -2.03
C GLY A 305 -8.49 0.20 -3.23
N HIS A 306 -8.25 -1.11 -3.22
CA HIS A 306 -7.74 -1.82 -4.41
C HIS A 306 -8.80 -2.11 -5.47
N SER A 307 -10.09 -2.01 -5.13
CA SER A 307 -11.19 -2.30 -6.05
C SER A 307 -11.23 -1.37 -7.26
N LEU A 308 -10.86 -0.10 -7.08
CA LEU A 308 -10.78 0.88 -8.18
C LEU A 308 -9.72 0.46 -9.22
N ARG A 309 -8.49 0.20 -8.74
CA ARG A 309 -7.39 -0.24 -9.59
C ARG A 309 -7.68 -1.59 -10.27
N ARG A 310 -8.27 -2.53 -9.55
CA ARG A 310 -8.73 -3.80 -10.12
C ARG A 310 -9.81 -3.59 -11.17
N GLY A 311 -10.75 -2.69 -10.89
CA GLY A 311 -11.86 -2.39 -11.81
C GLY A 311 -11.37 -1.90 -13.17
N LEU A 312 -10.39 -0.98 -13.18
CA LEU A 312 -9.80 -0.51 -14.44
C LEU A 312 -9.09 -1.66 -15.18
N LEU A 313 -8.27 -2.45 -14.48
CA LEU A 313 -7.52 -3.53 -15.11
C LEU A 313 -8.45 -4.63 -15.65
N THR A 314 -9.48 -4.99 -14.91
CA THR A 314 -10.50 -5.95 -15.35
C THR A 314 -11.25 -5.42 -16.56
N ALA A 315 -11.76 -4.17 -16.51
CA ALA A 315 -12.45 -3.56 -17.63
C ALA A 315 -11.55 -3.38 -18.86
N GLY A 316 -10.27 -3.02 -18.64
CA GLY A 316 -9.31 -2.91 -19.74
C GLY A 316 -9.03 -4.27 -20.41
N GLY A 317 -8.93 -5.34 -19.63
CA GLY A 317 -8.81 -6.71 -20.15
C GLY A 317 -10.07 -7.13 -20.92
N GLU A 318 -11.27 -6.83 -20.39
CA GLU A 318 -12.54 -7.07 -21.07
C GLU A 318 -12.62 -6.33 -22.40
N ASN A 319 -12.05 -5.14 -22.48
CA ASN A 319 -11.95 -4.33 -23.71
C ASN A 319 -10.70 -4.64 -24.57
N GLN A 320 -10.03 -5.76 -24.32
CA GLN A 320 -8.89 -6.24 -25.12
C GLN A 320 -7.68 -5.29 -25.16
N ALA A 321 -7.51 -4.44 -24.13
CA ALA A 321 -6.34 -3.60 -24.02
C ALA A 321 -5.05 -4.44 -23.92
N GLN A 322 -4.01 -4.01 -24.61
CA GLN A 322 -2.72 -4.70 -24.58
C GLN A 322 -2.14 -4.75 -23.18
N LEU A 323 -1.51 -5.86 -22.81
CA LEU A 323 -0.88 -6.03 -21.50
C LEU A 323 0.12 -4.91 -21.16
N ALA A 324 0.89 -4.47 -22.15
CA ALA A 324 1.83 -3.38 -22.00
C ALA A 324 1.16 -2.05 -21.61
N ASP A 325 -0.01 -1.75 -22.20
CA ASP A 325 -0.78 -0.54 -21.90
C ASP A 325 -1.40 -0.61 -20.50
N LEU A 326 -1.92 -1.77 -20.12
CA LEU A 326 -2.42 -2.02 -18.77
C LEU A 326 -1.31 -1.90 -17.71
N MET A 327 -0.12 -2.42 -18.02
CA MET A 327 1.07 -2.29 -17.15
C MET A 327 1.49 -0.82 -17.03
N ARG A 328 1.52 -0.07 -18.12
CA ARG A 328 1.86 1.36 -18.16
C ARG A 328 0.86 2.18 -17.35
N GLN A 329 -0.45 2.02 -17.61
CA GLN A 329 -1.53 2.75 -16.93
C GLN A 329 -1.53 2.47 -15.43
N SER A 330 -1.32 1.22 -15.05
CA SER A 330 -1.36 0.80 -13.65
C SER A 330 -0.01 0.84 -12.95
N ARG A 331 1.08 1.09 -13.66
CA ARG A 331 2.44 1.13 -13.11
C ARG A 331 2.84 -0.19 -12.42
N HIS A 332 2.46 -1.34 -13.01
CA HIS A 332 2.94 -2.64 -12.59
C HIS A 332 4.28 -2.97 -13.24
N ARG A 333 5.23 -3.48 -12.43
CA ARG A 333 6.53 -3.97 -12.93
C ARG A 333 6.48 -5.43 -13.39
N SER A 334 5.49 -6.18 -12.94
CA SER A 334 5.34 -7.61 -13.24
C SER A 334 4.09 -7.87 -14.06
N ALA A 335 4.25 -8.49 -15.22
CA ALA A 335 3.17 -8.96 -16.08
C ALA A 335 2.23 -9.92 -15.32
N GLN A 336 2.80 -10.86 -14.54
CA GLN A 336 2.03 -11.81 -13.73
C GLN A 336 1.04 -11.13 -12.78
N SER A 337 1.41 -9.95 -12.24
CA SER A 337 0.51 -9.18 -11.37
C SER A 337 -0.69 -8.62 -12.13
N VAL A 338 -0.53 -8.25 -13.41
CA VAL A 338 -1.63 -7.72 -14.24
C VAL A 338 -2.49 -8.86 -14.77
N LEU A 339 -1.89 -9.95 -15.24
CA LEU A 339 -2.59 -11.14 -15.69
C LEU A 339 -3.56 -11.67 -14.63
N GLY A 340 -3.17 -11.70 -13.36
CA GLY A 340 -4.07 -12.11 -12.27
C GLY A 340 -5.32 -11.23 -12.07
N TYR A 341 -5.46 -10.11 -12.79
CA TYR A 341 -6.69 -9.30 -12.85
C TYR A 341 -7.52 -9.57 -14.12
N ILE A 342 -6.89 -10.06 -15.20
CA ILE A 342 -7.50 -10.30 -16.50
C ILE A 342 -8.01 -11.75 -16.61
N GLU A 343 -7.28 -12.72 -16.05
CA GLU A 343 -7.55 -14.15 -16.15
C GLU A 343 -9.02 -14.57 -15.94
N PRO A 344 -9.79 -14.01 -14.99
CA PRO A 344 -11.18 -14.46 -14.80
C PRO A 344 -12.10 -14.13 -15.98
N ALA A 345 -11.81 -13.04 -16.72
CA ALA A 345 -12.60 -12.60 -17.87
C ALA A 345 -12.20 -13.32 -19.16
N ASP A 346 -10.99 -13.88 -19.19
CA ASP A 346 -10.33 -14.35 -20.41
C ASP A 346 -10.30 -15.88 -20.56
N LEU A 347 -10.78 -16.63 -19.57
CA LEU A 347 -10.73 -18.11 -19.62
C LEU A 347 -11.49 -18.72 -20.79
N TRP A 348 -12.52 -18.04 -21.28
CA TRP A 348 -13.35 -18.47 -22.40
C TRP A 348 -12.96 -17.81 -23.72
N ARG A 349 -12.18 -16.72 -23.70
CA ARG A 349 -11.70 -16.06 -24.90
C ARG A 349 -10.48 -16.76 -25.45
N ASN A 350 -10.47 -16.99 -26.75
CA ASN A 350 -9.38 -17.70 -27.44
C ASN A 350 -9.01 -19.02 -26.74
N ASN A 351 -10.00 -19.66 -26.11
CA ASN A 351 -9.78 -20.94 -25.46
C ASN A 351 -9.49 -21.99 -26.51
N VAL A 352 -8.33 -22.65 -26.38
CA VAL A 352 -7.90 -23.67 -27.35
C VAL A 352 -8.92 -24.80 -27.53
N THR A 353 -9.75 -25.07 -26.50
CA THR A 353 -10.79 -26.09 -26.58
C THR A 353 -11.96 -25.68 -27.46
N GLU A 354 -12.19 -24.38 -27.72
CA GLU A 354 -13.23 -23.93 -28.63
C GLU A 354 -12.96 -24.44 -30.03
N GLY A 355 -11.72 -24.33 -30.50
CA GLY A 355 -11.32 -24.86 -31.81
C GLY A 355 -11.29 -26.39 -31.88
N VAL A 356 -11.27 -27.07 -30.73
CA VAL A 356 -11.27 -28.55 -30.67
C VAL A 356 -12.68 -29.11 -30.62
N PHE A 357 -13.57 -28.53 -29.81
CA PHE A 357 -14.91 -29.10 -29.55
C PHE A 357 -16.04 -28.40 -30.31
N ARG A 358 -15.83 -27.19 -30.88
CA ARG A 358 -16.85 -26.40 -31.56
C ARG A 358 -16.61 -26.23 -33.07
N LYS A 359 -15.56 -26.85 -33.65
CA LYS A 359 -15.44 -26.93 -35.10
C LYS A 359 -16.41 -28.01 -35.61
N GLU A 360 -17.48 -27.58 -36.28
CA GLU A 360 -18.22 -28.39 -37.22
C GLU A 360 -17.43 -28.59 -38.51
#